data_ccd1a1e0aa455d452200364af6eb69fa
#
_entry.id   ccd1a1e0aa455d452200364af6eb69fa
#
_cell.length_a   1.000
_cell.length_b   1.000
_cell.length_c   1.000
_cell.angle_alpha   90.00
_cell.angle_beta   90.00
_cell.angle_gamma   90.00
#
_symmetry.space_group_name_H-M   'P 1'
#
loop_
_entity.id
_entity.type
_entity.pdbx_description
1 polymer ?
#
loop_
_entity_poly.entity_id
_entity_poly.type
_entity_poly.pdbx_seq_one_letter_code
_entity_poly.pdbx_strand_id
1 'polypeptide(L)'
;MKGEDVKRIENLPRKRAGFINRDVGVFAFFLVLAFVLWYLNSLGKENEAGIKYQIKFTNLPKERKNTEEQQDELNIFLKGPGYTILKLKLSGKKAPLIIDISKVNYKRTTGGKAFIVTSGLAKSLNVQMRSGCEITSIKPDTLFFSFNK
;
A
#
# COMPACT_ATOMS: atom_id res chain seq x y z
N MET A 1 69.39 32.82 -26.57
CA MET A 1 69.28 31.74 -25.55
C MET A 1 68.06 32.03 -24.68
N LYS A 2 67.16 31.05 -24.49
CA LYS A 2 65.91 31.02 -23.72
C LYS A 2 64.67 31.28 -24.53
N GLY A 3 64.01 30.20 -24.89
CA GLY A 3 62.65 30.27 -25.47
C GLY A 3 62.10 28.94 -25.96
N GLU A 4 62.59 27.79 -25.50
CA GLU A 4 62.15 26.50 -26.07
C GLU A 4 61.48 25.50 -25.09
N ASP A 5 61.24 25.88 -23.87
CA ASP A 5 60.73 24.89 -22.90
C ASP A 5 59.24 25.04 -22.46
N VAL A 6 58.42 25.80 -23.17
CA VAL A 6 57.02 26.03 -22.73
C VAL A 6 55.97 25.33 -23.60
N LYS A 7 56.35 24.51 -24.58
CA LYS A 7 55.37 23.87 -25.51
C LYS A 7 55.18 22.36 -25.34
N ARG A 8 55.40 21.80 -24.19
CA ARG A 8 55.34 20.33 -24.02
C ARG A 8 54.34 19.81 -23.02
N ILE A 9 53.32 20.57 -22.64
CA ILE A 9 52.32 20.10 -21.66
C ILE A 9 50.90 20.09 -22.24
N GLU A 10 50.70 20.14 -23.55
CA GLU A 10 49.37 20.31 -24.11
C GLU A 10 48.83 19.10 -24.88
N ASN A 11 49.34 17.93 -24.66
CA ASN A 11 48.79 16.72 -25.29
C ASN A 11 48.62 15.58 -24.27
N LEU A 12 47.96 15.84 -23.16
CA LEU A 12 47.37 14.76 -22.39
C LEU A 12 46.11 14.30 -23.13
N PRO A 13 46.05 13.06 -23.61
CA PRO A 13 44.81 12.54 -24.19
C PRO A 13 43.77 12.53 -23.09
N ARG A 14 42.80 13.43 -23.19
CA ARG A 14 41.56 13.33 -22.45
C ARG A 14 40.97 11.95 -22.79
N LYS A 15 41.19 10.99 -21.92
CA LYS A 15 40.46 9.71 -21.94
C LYS A 15 38.98 10.07 -21.93
N ARG A 16 38.38 10.10 -23.11
CA ARG A 16 36.93 10.14 -23.23
C ARG A 16 36.43 8.91 -22.49
N ALA A 17 35.71 9.15 -21.39
CA ALA A 17 34.90 8.16 -20.71
C ALA A 17 33.79 7.73 -21.69
N GLY A 18 34.12 6.83 -22.60
CA GLY A 18 33.28 6.35 -23.68
C GLY A 18 33.59 4.90 -23.99
N PHE A 19 33.86 4.12 -22.94
CA PHE A 19 34.04 2.68 -23.07
C PHE A 19 33.04 1.94 -22.21
N ILE A 20 31.79 2.02 -22.61
CA ILE A 20 30.91 0.87 -22.33
C ILE A 20 31.42 -0.18 -23.31
N ASN A 21 32.42 -0.96 -22.90
CA ASN A 21 32.87 -2.12 -23.64
C ASN A 21 31.65 -2.99 -23.88
N ARG A 22 31.52 -3.56 -25.09
CA ARG A 22 30.41 -4.46 -25.43
C ARG A 22 30.19 -5.52 -24.35
N ASP A 23 31.28 -5.98 -23.71
CA ASP A 23 31.26 -6.97 -22.64
C ASP A 23 30.62 -6.41 -21.36
N VAL A 24 30.87 -5.13 -21.01
CA VAL A 24 30.22 -4.44 -19.89
C VAL A 24 28.73 -4.26 -20.16
N GLY A 25 28.34 -3.96 -21.41
CA GLY A 25 26.94 -3.88 -21.81
C GLY A 25 26.20 -5.22 -21.67
N VAL A 26 26.83 -6.28 -22.13
CA VAL A 26 26.30 -7.65 -21.99
C VAL A 26 26.20 -8.06 -20.51
N PHE A 27 27.23 -7.78 -19.73
CA PHE A 27 27.20 -8.04 -18.28
C PHE A 27 26.08 -7.27 -17.58
N ALA A 28 25.93 -5.97 -17.87
CA ALA A 28 24.87 -5.14 -17.30
C ALA A 28 23.47 -5.65 -17.67
N PHE A 29 23.28 -6.13 -18.91
CA PHE A 29 22.03 -6.73 -19.35
C PHE A 29 21.69 -7.97 -18.53
N PHE A 30 22.62 -8.89 -18.36
CA PHE A 30 22.38 -10.09 -17.56
C PHE A 30 22.20 -9.78 -16.07
N LEU A 31 22.89 -8.77 -15.54
CA LEU A 31 22.71 -8.32 -14.18
C LEU A 31 21.29 -7.80 -13.96
N VAL A 32 20.78 -6.95 -14.87
CA VAL A 32 19.41 -6.45 -14.81
C VAL A 32 18.41 -7.60 -14.94
N LEU A 33 18.64 -8.52 -15.88
CA LEU A 33 17.78 -9.69 -16.07
C LEU A 33 17.72 -10.56 -14.80
N ALA A 34 18.86 -10.84 -14.18
CA ALA A 34 18.94 -11.59 -12.95
C ALA A 34 18.20 -10.88 -11.80
N PHE A 35 18.33 -9.55 -11.71
CA PHE A 35 17.62 -8.74 -10.73
C PHE A 35 16.11 -8.79 -10.94
N VAL A 36 15.65 -8.69 -12.18
CA VAL A 36 14.22 -8.79 -12.53
C VAL A 36 13.66 -10.16 -12.15
N LEU A 37 14.36 -11.23 -12.50
CA LEU A 37 13.94 -12.60 -12.16
C LEU A 37 13.90 -12.82 -10.65
N TRP A 38 14.91 -12.34 -9.92
CA TRP A 38 14.92 -12.39 -8.47
C TRP A 38 13.75 -11.61 -7.86
N TYR A 39 13.47 -10.42 -8.39
CA TYR A 39 12.37 -9.56 -7.93
C TYR A 39 11.01 -10.23 -8.16
N LEU A 40 10.78 -10.81 -9.35
CA LEU A 40 9.56 -11.55 -9.66
C LEU A 40 9.37 -12.76 -8.75
N ASN A 41 10.44 -13.49 -8.48
CA ASN A 41 10.40 -14.62 -7.55
C ASN A 41 10.10 -14.16 -6.10
N SER A 42 10.64 -13.02 -5.70
CA SER A 42 10.37 -12.43 -4.39
C SER A 42 8.92 -11.98 -4.24
N LEU A 43 8.30 -11.46 -5.31
CA LEU A 43 6.88 -11.08 -5.32
C LEU A 43 5.93 -12.28 -5.24
N GLY A 44 6.37 -13.48 -5.61
CA GLY A 44 5.59 -14.70 -5.45
C GLY A 44 5.43 -15.17 -4.00
N LYS A 45 6.27 -14.67 -3.09
CA LYS A 45 6.19 -15.02 -1.67
C LYS A 45 5.03 -14.33 -0.99
N GLU A 46 4.48 -14.98 0.03
CA GLU A 46 3.48 -14.36 0.90
C GLU A 46 4.09 -13.19 1.68
N ASN A 47 3.44 -12.07 1.56
CA ASN A 47 3.81 -10.85 2.27
C ASN A 47 2.61 -10.34 3.06
N GLU A 48 2.90 -9.61 4.13
CA GLU A 48 1.88 -8.92 4.92
C GLU A 48 2.05 -7.40 4.74
N ALA A 49 0.94 -6.71 4.52
CA ALA A 49 0.96 -5.26 4.43
C ALA A 49 -0.34 -4.63 4.89
N GLY A 50 -0.20 -3.51 5.62
CA GLY A 50 -1.31 -2.66 5.99
C GLY A 50 -1.73 -1.76 4.82
N ILE A 51 -3.02 -1.75 4.53
CA ILE A 51 -3.64 -0.93 3.50
C ILE A 51 -4.78 -0.13 4.10
N LYS A 52 -4.76 1.17 3.89
CA LYS A 52 -5.83 2.06 4.36
C LYS A 52 -7.01 2.03 3.41
N TYR A 53 -8.19 1.86 3.97
CA TYR A 53 -9.47 1.93 3.28
C TYR A 53 -10.39 2.92 3.97
N GLN A 54 -11.11 3.68 3.18
CA GLN A 54 -12.22 4.49 3.68
C GLN A 54 -13.43 3.60 3.90
N ILE A 55 -14.18 3.84 4.96
CA ILE A 55 -15.40 3.12 5.27
C ILE A 55 -16.61 4.03 5.15
N LYS A 56 -17.71 3.46 4.71
CA LYS A 56 -19.04 4.09 4.74
C LYS A 56 -20.01 3.22 5.50
N PHE A 57 -20.67 3.80 6.47
CA PHE A 57 -21.73 3.11 7.20
C PHE A 57 -23.07 3.25 6.46
N THR A 58 -23.79 2.14 6.35
CA THR A 58 -25.14 2.12 5.79
C THR A 58 -26.13 1.52 6.78
N ASN A 59 -27.43 1.78 6.56
CA ASN A 59 -28.53 1.30 7.40
C ASN A 59 -28.38 1.68 8.89
N LEU A 60 -27.95 2.93 9.14
CA LEU A 60 -27.98 3.47 10.50
C LEU A 60 -29.41 3.57 10.99
N PRO A 61 -29.70 3.24 12.26
CA PRO A 61 -30.99 3.45 12.87
C PRO A 61 -31.46 4.91 12.68
N LYS A 62 -32.75 5.11 12.47
CA LYS A 62 -33.38 6.40 12.09
C LYS A 62 -33.12 7.59 13.04
N GLU A 63 -32.50 7.37 14.16
CA GLU A 63 -32.13 8.41 15.15
C GLU A 63 -30.93 9.27 14.76
N ARG A 64 -30.31 8.98 13.62
CA ARG A 64 -29.16 9.76 13.13
C ARG A 64 -29.59 10.73 12.03
N LYS A 65 -30.07 11.89 12.40
CA LYS A 65 -30.08 13.06 11.52
C LYS A 65 -28.77 13.80 11.71
N ASN A 66 -28.02 13.98 10.62
CA ASN A 66 -26.88 14.90 10.51
C ASN A 66 -25.69 14.67 11.46
N THR A 67 -24.92 13.64 11.19
CA THR A 67 -23.50 13.72 11.48
C THR A 67 -22.79 13.63 10.15
N GLU A 68 -22.02 14.67 9.86
CA GLU A 68 -21.12 14.75 8.72
C GLU A 68 -20.45 13.39 8.50
N GLU A 69 -20.27 13.02 7.25
CA GLU A 69 -19.63 11.78 6.82
C GLU A 69 -18.32 11.60 7.59
N GLN A 70 -18.40 10.96 8.74
CA GLN A 70 -17.21 10.56 9.47
C GLN A 70 -16.58 9.46 8.62
N GLN A 71 -15.68 9.89 7.75
CA GLN A 71 -14.87 8.99 6.94
C GLN A 71 -13.84 8.37 7.89
N ASP A 72 -14.27 7.34 8.58
CA ASP A 72 -13.34 6.56 9.39
C ASP A 72 -12.45 5.75 8.44
N GLU A 73 -11.15 5.90 8.59
CA GLU A 73 -10.17 5.09 7.88
C GLU A 73 -9.88 3.83 8.67
N LEU A 74 -9.93 2.69 8.01
CA LEU A 74 -9.46 1.41 8.54
C LEU A 74 -8.12 1.06 7.91
N ASN A 75 -7.17 0.68 8.73
CA ASN A 75 -5.93 0.06 8.28
C ASN A 75 -6.10 -1.46 8.36
N ILE A 76 -6.26 -2.09 7.21
CA ILE A 76 -6.48 -3.53 7.08
C ILE A 76 -5.15 -4.18 6.72
N PHE A 77 -4.70 -5.10 7.57
CA PHE A 77 -3.51 -5.89 7.33
C PHE A 77 -3.91 -7.12 6.52
N LEU A 78 -3.31 -7.24 5.35
CA LEU A 78 -3.58 -8.30 4.38
C LEU A 78 -2.34 -9.16 4.22
N LYS A 79 -2.53 -10.47 4.25
CA LYS A 79 -1.54 -11.47 3.93
C LYS A 79 -1.87 -12.12 2.59
N GLY A 80 -0.90 -12.16 1.70
CA GLY A 80 -1.09 -12.75 0.39
C GLY A 80 0.12 -12.57 -0.55
N PRO A 81 -0.01 -12.98 -1.82
CA PRO A 81 1.06 -12.81 -2.78
C PRO A 81 1.47 -11.35 -2.94
N GLY A 82 2.78 -11.09 -2.93
CA GLY A 82 3.32 -9.74 -2.98
C GLY A 82 2.85 -8.92 -4.18
N TYR A 83 2.65 -9.55 -5.35
CA TYR A 83 2.12 -8.87 -6.54
C TYR A 83 0.68 -8.37 -6.33
N THR A 84 -0.16 -9.12 -5.60
CA THR A 84 -1.54 -8.69 -5.28
C THR A 84 -1.52 -7.52 -4.33
N ILE A 85 -0.69 -7.57 -3.30
CA ILE A 85 -0.51 -6.48 -2.33
C ILE A 85 0.01 -5.22 -3.02
N LEU A 86 1.00 -5.38 -3.91
CA LEU A 86 1.55 -4.27 -4.69
C LEU A 86 0.48 -3.63 -5.57
N LYS A 87 -0.32 -4.43 -6.27
CA LYS A 87 -1.45 -3.96 -7.07
C LYS A 87 -2.45 -3.17 -6.23
N LEU A 88 -2.80 -3.67 -5.04
CA LEU A 88 -3.72 -2.99 -4.12
C LEU A 88 -3.14 -1.67 -3.58
N LYS A 89 -1.83 -1.59 -3.34
CA LYS A 89 -1.15 -0.35 -2.93
C LYS A 89 -1.11 0.69 -4.04
N LEU A 90 -0.84 0.27 -5.28
CA LEU A 90 -0.75 1.14 -6.44
C LEU A 90 -2.13 1.60 -6.95
N SER A 91 -3.19 0.88 -6.65
CA SER A 91 -4.57 1.31 -6.95
C SER A 91 -4.93 2.54 -6.13
N GLY A 92 -4.73 3.73 -6.70
CA GLY A 92 -4.92 5.01 -6.00
C GLY A 92 -6.35 5.29 -5.53
N LYS A 93 -7.36 4.82 -6.27
CA LYS A 93 -8.79 4.97 -5.90
C LYS A 93 -9.32 3.61 -5.43
N LYS A 94 -9.33 3.41 -4.12
CA LYS A 94 -9.98 2.25 -3.53
C LYS A 94 -11.44 2.57 -3.31
N ALA A 95 -12.33 1.67 -3.74
CA ALA A 95 -13.74 1.79 -3.43
C ALA A 95 -13.91 1.78 -1.89
N PRO A 96 -14.74 2.66 -1.33
CA PRO A 96 -14.99 2.66 0.11
C PRO A 96 -15.65 1.34 0.50
N LEU A 97 -15.24 0.80 1.63
CA LEU A 97 -15.84 -0.41 2.19
C LEU A 97 -17.16 -0.06 2.86
N ILE A 98 -18.20 -0.80 2.52
CA ILE A 98 -19.54 -0.56 3.05
C ILE A 98 -19.78 -1.45 4.26
N ILE A 99 -20.04 -0.83 5.41
CA ILE A 99 -20.40 -1.52 6.63
C ILE A 99 -21.89 -1.33 6.90
N ASP A 100 -22.65 -2.42 6.79
CA ASP A 100 -24.07 -2.44 7.10
C ASP A 100 -24.27 -2.66 8.60
N ILE A 101 -24.66 -1.60 9.32
CA ILE A 101 -24.83 -1.65 10.78
C ILE A 101 -25.97 -2.59 11.21
N SER A 102 -26.96 -2.81 10.35
CA SER A 102 -28.08 -3.73 10.67
C SER A 102 -27.63 -5.19 10.78
N LYS A 103 -26.50 -5.55 10.16
CA LYS A 103 -25.94 -6.91 10.14
C LYS A 103 -24.77 -7.11 11.10
N VAL A 104 -24.37 -6.05 11.80
CA VAL A 104 -23.21 -6.08 12.70
C VAL A 104 -23.69 -5.97 14.15
N ASN A 105 -23.13 -6.82 15.00
CA ASN A 105 -23.37 -6.71 16.43
C ASN A 105 -22.60 -5.51 16.99
N TYR A 106 -23.32 -4.46 17.36
CA TYR A 106 -22.76 -3.31 18.05
C TYR A 106 -23.18 -3.29 19.52
N LYS A 107 -22.33 -2.79 20.39
CA LYS A 107 -22.62 -2.60 21.81
C LYS A 107 -22.87 -1.13 22.08
N ARG A 108 -23.95 -0.83 22.82
CA ARG A 108 -24.25 0.53 23.24
C ARG A 108 -23.52 0.82 24.55
N THR A 109 -22.98 2.02 24.66
CA THR A 109 -22.33 2.54 25.86
C THR A 109 -23.18 3.67 26.42
N THR A 110 -23.02 3.97 27.71
CA THR A 110 -23.69 5.08 28.38
C THR A 110 -23.37 6.40 27.64
N GLY A 111 -24.37 7.24 27.41
CA GLY A 111 -24.17 8.55 26.74
C GLY A 111 -24.44 8.55 25.24
N GLY A 112 -25.21 7.60 24.68
CA GLY A 112 -25.60 7.61 23.27
C GLY A 112 -24.49 7.22 22.30
N LYS A 113 -23.40 6.66 22.79
CA LYS A 113 -22.31 6.12 21.98
C LYS A 113 -22.47 4.63 21.78
N ALA A 114 -22.07 4.13 20.63
CA ALA A 114 -21.95 2.70 20.38
C ALA A 114 -20.59 2.38 19.78
N PHE A 115 -20.19 1.14 19.90
CA PHE A 115 -18.94 0.66 19.32
C PHE A 115 -19.12 -0.70 18.65
N ILE A 116 -18.32 -0.90 17.62
CA ILE A 116 -18.22 -2.15 16.86
C ILE A 116 -16.81 -2.69 17.01
N VAL A 117 -16.68 -3.97 17.30
CA VAL A 117 -15.38 -4.65 17.28
C VAL A 117 -15.07 -5.05 15.85
N THR A 118 -13.98 -4.51 15.31
CA THR A 118 -13.60 -4.64 13.89
C THR A 118 -13.24 -6.06 13.48
N SER A 119 -12.80 -6.91 14.42
CA SER A 119 -12.52 -8.33 14.15
C SER A 119 -13.75 -9.09 13.63
N GLY A 120 -14.95 -8.72 14.07
CA GLY A 120 -16.21 -9.30 13.58
C GLY A 120 -16.53 -8.94 12.13
N LEU A 121 -15.91 -7.88 11.59
CA LEU A 121 -16.12 -7.41 10.23
C LEU A 121 -15.22 -8.12 9.22
N ALA A 122 -14.16 -8.81 9.64
CA ALA A 122 -13.14 -9.37 8.79
C ALA A 122 -13.72 -10.26 7.66
N LYS A 123 -14.68 -11.11 7.97
CA LYS A 123 -15.31 -11.98 6.95
C LYS A 123 -16.07 -11.18 5.89
N SER A 124 -16.89 -10.22 6.30
CA SER A 124 -17.69 -9.41 5.37
C SER A 124 -16.81 -8.50 4.51
N LEU A 125 -15.76 -7.94 5.10
CA LEU A 125 -14.79 -7.11 4.38
C LEU A 125 -13.95 -7.93 3.39
N ASN A 126 -13.55 -9.14 3.76
CA ASN A 126 -12.80 -10.02 2.86
C ASN A 126 -13.60 -10.37 1.60
N VAL A 127 -14.90 -10.64 1.75
CA VAL A 127 -15.80 -10.89 0.61
C VAL A 127 -15.95 -9.64 -0.28
N GLN A 128 -16.06 -8.44 0.30
CA GLN A 128 -16.17 -7.20 -0.46
C GLN A 128 -14.90 -6.87 -1.23
N MET A 129 -13.75 -7.09 -0.62
CA MET A 129 -12.45 -6.74 -1.22
C MET A 129 -12.09 -7.62 -2.42
N ARG A 130 -12.56 -8.87 -2.48
CA ARG A 130 -12.27 -9.84 -3.55
C ARG A 130 -10.80 -9.88 -3.98
N SER A 131 -9.91 -9.62 -3.05
CA SER A 131 -8.48 -9.42 -3.33
C SER A 131 -7.70 -10.71 -3.48
N GLY A 132 -8.26 -11.84 -3.06
CA GLY A 132 -7.53 -13.11 -2.95
C GLY A 132 -6.47 -13.10 -1.83
N CYS A 133 -6.48 -12.08 -0.97
CA CYS A 133 -5.64 -11.97 0.22
C CYS A 133 -6.46 -12.26 1.48
N GLU A 134 -5.82 -12.75 2.51
CA GLU A 134 -6.43 -12.99 3.81
C GLU A 134 -6.27 -11.77 4.71
N ILE A 135 -7.32 -11.39 5.44
CA ILE A 135 -7.24 -10.33 6.44
C ILE A 135 -6.66 -10.92 7.72
N THR A 136 -5.48 -10.45 8.10
CA THR A 136 -4.78 -10.86 9.33
C THR A 136 -5.24 -10.05 10.53
N SER A 137 -5.34 -8.73 10.36
CA SER A 137 -5.82 -7.83 11.41
C SER A 137 -6.41 -6.54 10.83
N ILE A 138 -7.21 -5.86 11.64
CA ILE A 138 -7.85 -4.58 11.30
C ILE A 138 -7.58 -3.61 12.42
N LYS A 139 -7.12 -2.41 12.10
CA LYS A 139 -6.91 -1.34 13.10
C LYS A 139 -7.68 -0.08 12.71
N PRO A 140 -8.31 0.62 13.66
CA PRO A 140 -8.38 0.31 15.09
C PRO A 140 -9.25 -0.91 15.38
N ASP A 141 -9.00 -1.56 16.53
CA ASP A 141 -9.75 -2.76 16.94
C ASP A 141 -11.22 -2.47 17.26
N THR A 142 -11.52 -1.20 17.50
CA THR A 142 -12.86 -0.74 17.89
C THR A 142 -13.20 0.54 17.15
N LEU A 143 -14.35 0.58 16.50
CA LEU A 143 -14.91 1.77 15.88
C LEU A 143 -16.01 2.32 16.78
N PHE A 144 -15.88 3.60 17.11
CA PHE A 144 -16.88 4.33 17.90
C PHE A 144 -17.76 5.15 16.98
N PHE A 145 -19.05 5.14 17.24
CA PHE A 145 -19.98 6.03 16.59
C PHE A 145 -21.01 6.53 17.60
N SER A 146 -21.49 7.75 17.44
CA SER A 146 -22.43 8.36 18.34
C SER A 146 -23.83 8.38 17.72
N PHE A 147 -24.82 8.03 18.51
CA PHE A 147 -26.22 8.31 18.23
C PHE A 147 -26.54 9.67 18.83
N ASN A 148 -26.78 10.68 18.01
CA ASN A 148 -27.26 11.95 18.53
C ASN A 148 -28.77 11.83 18.73
N LYS A 149 -29.20 12.15 19.94
CA LYS A 149 -30.60 12.12 20.37
C LYS A 149 -31.33 13.34 19.83
#